data_7c7ea85d11d382e3c121b0c701021952
#
_entry.id   7c7ea85d11d382e3c121b0c701021952
#
_cell.length_a   1.000
_cell.length_b   1.000
_cell.length_c   1.000
_cell.angle_alpha   90.00
_cell.angle_beta   90.00
_cell.angle_gamma   90.00
#
_symmetry.space_group_name_H-M   'P 1'
#
loop_
_entity.id
_entity.type
_entity.pdbx_description
1 polymer ?
#
loop_
_entity_poly.entity_id
_entity_poly.type
_entity_poly.pdbx_seq_one_letter_code
_entity_poly.pdbx_strand_id
1 'polypeptide(L)'
;MKRFLTLLLALTLLLTACGTAPASQKNKRTITDQAGFTVELPEKVERIVVCDILPLPSVLSVFFDSADKIVGMSGTSMRAAANGLLGELYPEILDAETGFIDGSTVNTEELLKLRPDVVFYNASRAELGQQLRTAGVPAVAISVN
;
A
#
# COMPACT_ATOMS: atom_id res chain seq x y z
N MET A 1 63.54 -0.36 5.73
CA MET A 1 62.37 -0.88 6.50
C MET A 1 61.37 0.22 6.82
N LYS A 2 61.76 1.40 7.32
CA LYS A 2 60.80 2.48 7.68
C LYS A 2 59.99 3.03 6.52
N ARG A 3 60.53 3.11 5.30
CA ARG A 3 59.84 3.59 4.09
C ARG A 3 58.82 2.58 3.52
N PHE A 4 59.04 1.27 3.73
CA PHE A 4 58.08 0.24 3.36
C PHE A 4 56.87 0.20 4.30
N LEU A 5 57.09 0.47 5.60
CA LEU A 5 56.03 0.50 6.59
C LEU A 5 55.09 1.70 6.40
N THR A 6 55.62 2.86 5.98
CA THR A 6 54.82 4.03 5.64
C THR A 6 53.99 3.85 4.37
N LEU A 7 54.51 3.13 3.38
CA LEU A 7 53.76 2.83 2.15
C LEU A 7 52.62 1.83 2.38
N LEU A 8 52.85 0.85 3.27
CA LEU A 8 51.83 -0.14 3.65
C LEU A 8 50.71 0.53 4.48
N LEU A 9 51.03 1.48 5.34
CA LEU A 9 50.06 2.21 6.15
C LEU A 9 49.22 3.16 5.32
N ALA A 10 49.75 3.75 4.24
CA ALA A 10 49.04 4.60 3.30
C ALA A 10 48.06 3.80 2.40
N LEU A 11 48.40 2.55 2.08
CA LEU A 11 47.58 1.69 1.25
C LEU A 11 46.33 1.15 1.97
N THR A 12 46.42 0.99 3.33
CA THR A 12 45.27 0.52 4.12
C THR A 12 44.21 1.60 4.36
N LEU A 13 44.57 2.89 4.26
CA LEU A 13 43.64 4.02 4.40
C LEU A 13 42.78 4.27 3.15
N LEU A 14 43.16 3.69 1.99
CA LEU A 14 42.39 3.84 0.74
C LEU A 14 41.26 2.81 0.57
N LEU A 15 41.19 1.79 1.43
CA LEU A 15 40.20 0.72 1.34
C LEU A 15 38.95 0.94 2.22
N THR A 16 38.86 2.01 3.00
CA THR A 16 37.69 2.29 3.86
C THR A 16 36.67 3.24 3.24
N ALA A 17 36.82 3.63 1.97
CA ALA A 17 35.82 4.41 1.24
C ALA A 17 34.80 3.50 0.52
N CYS A 18 34.33 2.42 1.17
CA CYS A 18 33.06 1.81 0.83
C CYS A 18 31.95 2.70 1.38
N GLY A 19 31.67 3.80 0.67
CA GLY A 19 30.50 4.61 0.91
C GLY A 19 29.27 3.71 0.77
N THR A 20 28.59 3.43 1.89
CA THR A 20 27.20 2.99 1.84
C THR A 20 26.46 4.03 1.02
N ALA A 21 26.10 3.64 -0.22
CA ALA A 21 25.19 4.43 -1.03
C ALA A 21 23.97 4.75 -0.14
N PRO A 22 23.55 6.01 -0.02
CA PRO A 22 22.35 6.31 0.72
C PRO A 22 21.23 5.46 0.12
N ALA A 23 20.60 4.63 0.96
CA ALA A 23 19.40 3.93 0.56
C ALA A 23 18.50 4.97 -0.06
N SER A 24 18.09 4.76 -1.31
CA SER A 24 17.20 5.66 -2.03
C SER A 24 16.04 5.97 -1.11
N GLN A 25 16.00 7.18 -0.56
CA GLN A 25 14.84 7.68 0.15
C GLN A 25 13.75 7.75 -0.90
N LYS A 26 12.93 6.67 -0.99
CA LYS A 26 11.68 6.73 -1.74
C LYS A 26 10.95 7.94 -1.21
N ASN A 27 10.73 8.95 -2.04
CA ASN A 27 9.97 10.13 -1.69
C ASN A 27 8.61 9.64 -1.18
N LYS A 28 8.40 9.75 0.13
CA LYS A 28 7.14 9.40 0.78
C LYS A 28 6.28 10.66 0.84
N ARG A 29 5.00 10.50 0.61
CA ARG A 29 4.01 11.55 0.81
C ARG A 29 3.30 11.30 2.13
N THR A 30 3.05 12.35 2.88
CA THR A 30 2.30 12.29 4.14
C THR A 30 0.95 12.94 3.95
N ILE A 31 -0.10 12.26 4.36
CA ILE A 31 -1.48 12.76 4.36
C ILE A 31 -2.08 12.62 5.76
N THR A 32 -3.09 13.41 6.07
CA THR A 32 -3.96 13.18 7.23
C THR A 32 -5.28 12.61 6.73
N ASP A 33 -5.66 11.45 7.23
CA ASP A 33 -6.91 10.77 6.84
C ASP A 33 -8.13 11.38 7.55
N GLN A 34 -9.33 10.91 7.20
CA GLN A 34 -10.58 11.45 7.75
C GLN A 34 -10.85 11.01 9.20
N ALA A 35 -10.06 10.10 9.74
CA ALA A 35 -10.06 9.78 11.18
C ALA A 35 -8.99 10.56 11.96
N GLY A 36 -8.24 11.47 11.29
CA GLY A 36 -7.21 12.32 11.89
C GLY A 36 -5.84 11.67 12.03
N PHE A 37 -5.61 10.48 11.44
CA PHE A 37 -4.32 9.83 11.47
C PHE A 37 -3.40 10.32 10.34
N THR A 38 -2.13 10.49 10.68
CA THR A 38 -1.08 10.76 9.69
C THR A 38 -0.64 9.44 9.06
N VAL A 39 -0.72 9.36 7.73
CA VAL A 39 -0.38 8.17 6.95
C VAL A 39 0.72 8.52 5.95
N GLU A 40 1.79 7.73 5.95
CA GLU A 40 2.85 7.82 4.95
C GLU A 40 2.49 6.92 3.75
N LEU A 41 2.45 7.50 2.57
CA LEU A 41 2.21 6.81 1.31
C LEU A 41 3.48 6.83 0.45
N PRO A 42 3.70 5.82 -0.40
CA PRO A 42 4.76 5.88 -1.40
C PRO A 42 4.50 7.00 -2.41
N GLU A 43 5.53 7.43 -3.13
CA GLU A 43 5.41 8.44 -4.19
C GLU A 43 4.41 8.01 -5.27
N LYS A 44 4.44 6.73 -5.64
CA LYS A 44 3.49 6.11 -6.57
C LYS A 44 2.67 5.07 -5.84
N VAL A 45 1.36 5.15 -5.98
CA VAL A 45 0.40 4.16 -5.52
C VAL A 45 -0.03 3.34 -6.72
N GLU A 46 0.35 2.07 -6.73
CA GLU A 46 0.06 1.12 -7.80
C GLU A 46 -0.78 -0.07 -7.30
N ARG A 47 -0.85 -0.27 -5.96
CA ARG A 47 -1.55 -1.41 -5.36
C ARG A 47 -2.51 -0.93 -4.28
N ILE A 48 -3.77 -0.89 -4.63
CA ILE A 48 -4.87 -0.39 -3.79
C ILE A 48 -5.71 -1.56 -3.30
N VAL A 49 -5.99 -1.59 -2.00
CA VAL A 49 -6.98 -2.49 -1.42
C VAL A 49 -8.12 -1.67 -0.82
N VAL A 50 -9.36 -2.09 -1.07
CA VAL A 50 -10.57 -1.47 -0.51
C VAL A 50 -11.30 -2.50 0.35
N CYS A 51 -11.32 -2.31 1.68
CA CYS A 51 -11.88 -3.30 2.60
C CYS A 51 -13.42 -3.34 2.56
N ASP A 52 -14.08 -2.23 2.89
CA ASP A 52 -15.52 -2.24 3.22
C ASP A 52 -16.28 -0.99 2.75
N ILE A 53 -15.77 -0.34 1.71
CA ILE A 53 -16.40 0.85 1.12
C ILE A 53 -16.91 0.48 -0.26
N LEU A 54 -18.16 0.00 -0.34
CA LEU A 54 -18.78 -0.53 -1.55
C LEU A 54 -18.59 0.34 -2.81
N PRO A 55 -18.83 1.67 -2.80
CA PRO A 55 -18.74 2.48 -4.03
C PRO A 55 -17.29 2.85 -4.40
N LEU A 56 -16.34 2.71 -3.48
CA LEU A 56 -14.99 3.25 -3.69
C LEU A 56 -14.23 2.61 -4.86
N PRO A 57 -14.31 1.28 -5.11
CA PRO A 57 -13.69 0.69 -6.29
C PRO A 57 -14.19 1.32 -7.59
N SER A 58 -15.50 1.57 -7.72
CA SER A 58 -16.07 2.22 -8.89
C SER A 58 -15.58 3.66 -9.06
N VAL A 59 -15.53 4.42 -7.97
CA VAL A 59 -15.03 5.80 -7.98
C VAL A 59 -13.57 5.84 -8.42
N LEU A 60 -12.74 4.95 -7.90
CA LEU A 60 -11.32 4.89 -8.23
C LEU A 60 -11.10 4.46 -9.68
N SER A 61 -11.86 3.46 -10.18
CA SER A 61 -11.75 2.99 -11.57
C SER A 61 -12.07 4.11 -12.55
N VAL A 62 -13.16 4.86 -12.31
CA VAL A 62 -13.50 6.03 -13.14
C VAL A 62 -12.44 7.15 -13.01
N PHE A 63 -11.93 7.40 -11.81
CA PHE A 63 -10.93 8.43 -11.58
C PHE A 63 -9.61 8.15 -12.31
N PHE A 64 -9.19 6.88 -12.34
CA PHE A 64 -7.96 6.45 -13.00
C PHE A 64 -8.15 6.07 -14.48
N ASP A 65 -9.40 6.00 -14.95
CA ASP A 65 -9.78 5.41 -16.23
C ASP A 65 -9.21 3.99 -16.42
N SER A 66 -9.14 3.24 -15.30
CA SER A 66 -8.63 1.86 -15.20
C SER A 66 -8.89 1.31 -13.80
N ALA A 67 -9.06 -0.01 -13.68
CA ALA A 67 -9.12 -0.71 -12.41
C ALA A 67 -7.83 -1.51 -12.07
N ASP A 68 -6.80 -1.47 -12.91
CA ASP A 68 -5.54 -2.24 -12.75
C ASP A 68 -4.88 -2.08 -11.38
N LYS A 69 -5.05 -0.91 -10.75
CA LYS A 69 -4.46 -0.62 -9.45
C LYS A 69 -5.20 -1.25 -8.29
N ILE A 70 -6.45 -1.69 -8.47
CA ILE A 70 -7.27 -2.27 -7.42
C ILE A 70 -6.95 -3.76 -7.32
N VAL A 71 -6.05 -4.11 -6.43
CA VAL A 71 -5.58 -5.49 -6.27
C VAL A 71 -6.39 -6.30 -5.26
N GLY A 72 -7.28 -5.65 -4.51
CA GLY A 72 -8.16 -6.32 -3.56
C GLY A 72 -9.37 -5.48 -3.18
N MET A 73 -10.51 -6.13 -3.02
CA MET A 73 -11.75 -5.51 -2.57
C MET A 73 -12.66 -6.51 -1.86
N SER A 74 -13.71 -6.03 -1.20
CA SER A 74 -14.67 -6.90 -0.52
C SER A 74 -15.46 -7.76 -1.53
N GLY A 75 -15.88 -8.95 -1.11
CA GLY A 75 -16.74 -9.81 -1.94
C GLY A 75 -18.07 -9.16 -2.32
N THR A 76 -18.56 -8.20 -1.52
CA THR A 76 -19.75 -7.41 -1.86
C THR A 76 -19.46 -6.44 -3.00
N SER A 77 -18.32 -5.75 -2.98
CA SER A 77 -17.88 -4.88 -4.09
C SER A 77 -17.63 -5.69 -5.36
N MET A 78 -17.03 -6.89 -5.25
CA MET A 78 -16.82 -7.80 -6.36
C MET A 78 -18.15 -8.21 -7.01
N ARG A 79 -19.14 -8.64 -6.22
CA ARG A 79 -20.45 -9.00 -6.75
C ARG A 79 -21.15 -7.83 -7.44
N ALA A 80 -21.02 -6.62 -6.89
CA ALA A 80 -21.57 -5.42 -7.51
C ALA A 80 -20.87 -5.08 -8.84
N ALA A 81 -19.55 -5.24 -8.90
CA ALA A 81 -18.77 -5.05 -10.13
C ALA A 81 -19.15 -6.07 -11.21
N ALA A 82 -19.18 -7.36 -10.86
CA ALA A 82 -19.47 -8.45 -11.80
C ALA A 82 -20.89 -8.43 -12.36
N ASN A 83 -21.86 -7.86 -11.63
CA ASN A 83 -23.26 -7.78 -12.07
C ASN A 83 -23.67 -6.36 -12.50
N GLY A 84 -22.74 -5.44 -12.63
CA GLY A 84 -22.98 -4.04 -12.97
C GLY A 84 -22.08 -3.54 -14.09
N LEU A 85 -22.25 -2.27 -14.45
CA LEU A 85 -21.47 -1.63 -15.50
C LEU A 85 -19.95 -1.58 -15.22
N LEU A 86 -19.54 -1.67 -13.96
CA LEU A 86 -18.12 -1.58 -13.63
C LEU A 86 -17.31 -2.70 -14.28
N GLY A 87 -17.78 -3.95 -14.19
CA GLY A 87 -17.11 -5.09 -14.81
C GLY A 87 -17.20 -5.11 -16.35
N GLU A 88 -18.16 -4.39 -16.95
CA GLU A 88 -18.22 -4.22 -18.40
C GLU A 88 -17.27 -3.14 -18.91
N LEU A 89 -17.14 -2.03 -18.15
CA LEU A 89 -16.29 -0.89 -18.53
C LEU A 89 -14.82 -1.11 -18.18
N TYR A 90 -14.55 -1.77 -17.05
CA TYR A 90 -13.21 -2.04 -16.51
C TYR A 90 -13.12 -3.51 -16.11
N PRO A 91 -13.06 -4.46 -17.07
CA PRO A 91 -13.11 -5.90 -16.78
C PRO A 91 -11.98 -6.39 -15.90
N GLU A 92 -10.83 -5.71 -15.87
CA GLU A 92 -9.70 -6.00 -14.99
C GLU A 92 -10.03 -5.90 -13.49
N ILE A 93 -11.15 -5.22 -13.12
CA ILE A 93 -11.60 -5.16 -11.72
C ILE A 93 -11.98 -6.56 -11.18
N LEU A 94 -12.35 -7.49 -12.08
CA LEU A 94 -12.76 -8.84 -11.70
C LEU A 94 -11.57 -9.72 -11.30
N ASP A 95 -10.34 -9.28 -11.55
CA ASP A 95 -9.09 -9.94 -11.13
C ASP A 95 -8.70 -9.57 -9.67
N ALA A 96 -9.41 -8.62 -9.05
CA ALA A 96 -9.10 -8.20 -7.69
C ALA A 96 -9.40 -9.32 -6.67
N GLU A 97 -8.46 -9.54 -5.75
CA GLU A 97 -8.59 -10.54 -4.70
C GLU A 97 -9.66 -10.16 -3.67
N THR A 98 -10.41 -11.16 -3.22
CA THR A 98 -11.46 -10.99 -2.20
C THR A 98 -11.24 -11.85 -0.94
N GLY A 99 -10.34 -12.82 -0.98
CA GLY A 99 -10.15 -13.82 0.08
C GLY A 99 -9.56 -13.27 1.39
N PHE A 100 -9.08 -12.02 1.40
CA PHE A 100 -8.54 -11.38 2.61
C PHE A 100 -9.63 -10.82 3.54
N ILE A 101 -10.91 -10.79 3.12
CA ILE A 101 -12.02 -10.26 3.91
C ILE A 101 -13.26 -11.14 3.79
N ASP A 102 -13.83 -11.54 4.93
CA ASP A 102 -15.09 -12.25 5.04
C ASP A 102 -16.06 -11.43 5.89
N GLY A 103 -17.14 -10.99 5.26
CA GLY A 103 -18.08 -10.05 5.87
C GLY A 103 -17.36 -8.79 6.33
N SER A 104 -17.26 -8.60 7.64
CA SER A 104 -16.54 -7.49 8.25
C SER A 104 -15.17 -7.87 8.80
N THR A 105 -14.78 -9.15 8.74
CA THR A 105 -13.52 -9.64 9.31
C THR A 105 -12.41 -9.59 8.26
N VAL A 106 -11.33 -8.87 8.56
CA VAL A 106 -10.15 -8.79 7.70
C VAL A 106 -9.06 -9.74 8.22
N ASN A 107 -8.62 -10.65 7.37
CA ASN A 107 -7.42 -11.43 7.59
C ASN A 107 -6.21 -10.64 7.12
N THR A 108 -5.49 -10.05 8.08
CA THR A 108 -4.34 -9.18 7.81
C THR A 108 -3.20 -9.92 7.11
N GLU A 109 -3.00 -11.21 7.37
CA GLU A 109 -1.95 -12.00 6.73
C GLU A 109 -2.24 -12.19 5.23
N GLU A 110 -3.48 -12.52 4.86
CA GLU A 110 -3.88 -12.61 3.46
C GLU A 110 -3.82 -11.26 2.76
N LEU A 111 -4.24 -10.19 3.45
CA LEU A 111 -4.15 -8.81 2.94
C LEU A 111 -2.68 -8.43 2.65
N LEU A 112 -1.74 -8.77 3.54
CA LEU A 112 -0.31 -8.47 3.35
C LEU A 112 0.30 -9.18 2.14
N LYS A 113 -0.21 -10.36 1.76
CA LYS A 113 0.23 -11.06 0.52
C LYS A 113 -0.04 -10.24 -0.74
N LEU A 114 -1.04 -9.37 -0.70
CA LEU A 114 -1.35 -8.45 -1.79
C LEU A 114 -0.33 -7.30 -1.91
N ARG A 115 0.54 -7.12 -0.92
CA ARG A 115 1.55 -6.05 -0.86
C ARG A 115 0.98 -4.68 -1.21
N PRO A 116 -0.07 -4.23 -0.50
CA PRO A 116 -0.74 -2.97 -0.81
C PRO A 116 0.17 -1.76 -0.56
N ASP A 117 0.11 -0.78 -1.45
CA ASP A 117 0.68 0.55 -1.24
C ASP A 117 -0.23 1.41 -0.37
N VAL A 118 -1.53 1.13 -0.40
CA VAL A 118 -2.56 1.76 0.43
C VAL A 118 -3.75 0.82 0.63
N VAL A 119 -4.32 0.87 1.82
CA VAL A 119 -5.57 0.18 2.17
C VAL A 119 -6.61 1.22 2.59
N PHE A 120 -7.72 1.29 1.88
CA PHE A 120 -8.85 2.12 2.27
C PHE A 120 -9.84 1.33 3.13
N TYR A 121 -10.29 1.94 4.22
CA TYR A 121 -11.27 1.36 5.13
C TYR A 121 -12.24 2.43 5.65
N ASN A 122 -13.43 2.00 6.11
CA ASN A 122 -14.42 2.92 6.67
C ASN A 122 -13.94 3.49 8.00
N ALA A 123 -13.96 4.81 8.16
CA ALA A 123 -13.51 5.52 9.36
C ALA A 123 -14.26 5.11 10.64
N SER A 124 -15.49 4.59 10.51
CA SER A 124 -16.26 4.06 11.65
C SER A 124 -15.64 2.77 12.25
N ARG A 125 -14.70 2.11 11.54
CA ARG A 125 -14.06 0.88 11.96
C ARG A 125 -12.68 1.13 12.58
N ALA A 126 -12.68 1.80 13.73
CA ALA A 126 -11.45 2.22 14.42
C ALA A 126 -10.52 1.02 14.76
N GLU A 127 -11.08 -0.13 15.15
CA GLU A 127 -10.32 -1.34 15.48
C GLU A 127 -9.61 -1.92 14.25
N LEU A 128 -10.28 -1.97 13.11
CA LEU A 128 -9.66 -2.38 11.85
C LEU A 128 -8.50 -1.45 11.48
N GLY A 129 -8.73 -0.15 11.56
CA GLY A 129 -7.68 0.84 11.30
C GLY A 129 -6.46 0.65 12.20
N GLN A 130 -6.67 0.36 13.50
CA GLN A 130 -5.58 0.05 14.43
C GLN A 130 -4.87 -1.25 14.07
N GLN A 131 -5.61 -2.31 13.73
CA GLN A 131 -5.06 -3.60 13.29
C GLN A 131 -4.16 -3.43 12.07
N LEU A 132 -4.61 -2.71 11.03
CA LEU A 132 -3.87 -2.46 9.81
C LEU A 132 -2.58 -1.65 10.08
N ARG A 133 -2.66 -0.59 10.87
CA ARG A 133 -1.48 0.21 11.25
C ARG A 133 -0.47 -0.60 12.05
N THR A 134 -0.93 -1.45 12.99
CA THR A 134 -0.05 -2.34 13.76
C THR A 134 0.67 -3.34 12.86
N ALA A 135 0.03 -3.77 11.78
CA ALA A 135 0.64 -4.64 10.76
C ALA A 135 1.58 -3.89 9.80
N GLY A 136 1.76 -2.57 9.96
CA GLY A 136 2.62 -1.74 9.11
C GLY A 136 2.04 -1.41 7.74
N VAL A 137 0.72 -1.54 7.58
CA VAL A 137 0.03 -1.24 6.32
C VAL A 137 -0.30 0.26 6.26
N PRO A 138 -0.05 0.97 5.15
CA PRO A 138 -0.55 2.32 4.94
C PRO A 138 -2.08 2.34 4.84
N ALA A 139 -2.76 2.51 5.99
CA ALA A 139 -4.21 2.46 6.09
C ALA A 139 -4.81 3.87 6.14
N VAL A 140 -5.73 4.14 5.23
CA VAL A 140 -6.40 5.44 5.06
C VAL A 140 -7.89 5.28 5.37
N ALA A 141 -8.33 5.99 6.39
CA ALA A 141 -9.73 6.03 6.80
C ALA A 141 -10.53 6.98 5.89
N ILE A 142 -11.68 6.52 5.41
CA ILE A 142 -12.64 7.32 4.67
C ILE A 142 -13.98 7.32 5.41
N SER A 143 -14.54 8.51 5.62
CA SER A 143 -15.91 8.67 6.14
C SER A 143 -16.92 8.50 5.00
N VAL A 144 -17.91 7.64 5.21
CA VAL A 144 -19.00 7.32 4.26
C VAL A 144 -20.35 7.74 4.86
N ASN A 145 -20.43 8.96 5.37
CA ASN A 145 -21.69 9.52 5.89
C ASN A 145 -22.57 10.04 4.77
#